data_018bd02ce939e3c85828e964ef463604
#
_entry.id   018bd02ce939e3c85828e964ef463604
#
_cell.length_a   1.000
_cell.length_b   1.000
_cell.length_c   1.000
_cell.angle_alpha   90.00
_cell.angle_beta   90.00
_cell.angle_gamma   90.00
#
_symmetry.space_group_name_H-M   'P 1'
#
loop_
_entity.id
_entity.type
_entity.pdbx_description
1 polymer ?
#
loop_
_entity_poly.entity_id
_entity_poly.type
_entity_poly.pdbx_seq_one_letter_code
_entity_poly.pdbx_strand_id
1 'polypeptide(L)'
;MSPISSPKKSNSRAPKVLLSLFLCALAFFFFVMLKRSVYRSESQLLEAASERIALKISTPLQEMLEVGNNFCKLLLTDSGRTYAALKPLAEESLSRLPYIDSITIAPGAIIRYFFPEDRASASIGHDLLDNPERMNTLVNAVRKRKAALQGPDISAEGKTLAFLRIPVFEGEELWGFVSIAFDTDKVLGNLDLPSEFPGLSIALVSSRMDGGEKLVFWGEVRALSGYSAVVEIESEDFPWIVYVASSYPYRRVVAWGAGLLILVLVSCGLFILEEFSEKESKSHGRPKEASMDIKPFVPGSESAQKLSMGVSTKAENEAAQLIEEPARVSLEEKSNCISVLIVDDSEVNRDLLLRMLTLKGYEARAVSSAEAALESLKVKSFDIMLIDCVMPEMDGYALAQKIRAEDTSHQKGLQSALPRPVLIAMSPRHDQEEAERCAKAGFDSLLVKPFTMTALDQQIRLILDDKRIG
;
A
#
# COMPACT_ATOMS: atom_id res chain seq x y z
N MET A 1 5.96 72.52 67.91
CA MET A 1 4.91 72.08 67.02
C MET A 1 5.56 71.62 65.75
N SER A 2 5.69 70.28 65.61
CA SER A 2 6.30 69.65 64.47
C SER A 2 5.31 69.49 63.30
N PRO A 3 5.72 69.68 62.04
CA PRO A 3 4.77 69.58 60.92
C PRO A 3 4.50 68.10 60.62
N ILE A 4 3.23 67.75 60.50
CA ILE A 4 2.71 66.42 60.12
C ILE A 4 3.14 66.13 58.69
N SER A 5 3.91 65.06 58.54
CA SER A 5 4.29 64.52 57.21
C SER A 5 3.06 63.93 56.49
N SER A 6 2.75 64.42 55.33
CA SER A 6 1.74 63.85 54.45
C SER A 6 2.08 62.45 53.99
N PRO A 7 1.11 61.54 53.86
CA PRO A 7 1.40 60.18 53.44
C PRO A 7 1.83 60.17 51.95
N LYS A 8 2.98 59.57 51.67
CA LYS A 8 3.44 59.27 50.32
C LYS A 8 2.37 58.44 49.62
N LYS A 9 1.76 58.90 48.56
CA LYS A 9 0.90 58.18 47.65
C LYS A 9 1.73 57.03 47.07
N SER A 10 1.48 55.81 47.54
CA SER A 10 2.02 54.56 47.01
C SER A 10 1.71 54.46 45.52
N ASN A 11 2.73 54.27 44.71
CA ASN A 11 2.68 54.17 43.27
C ASN A 11 1.88 52.92 42.85
N SER A 12 0.58 53.05 42.51
CA SER A 12 -0.36 51.97 42.25
C SER A 12 -0.22 51.32 40.84
N ARG A 13 0.96 51.38 40.22
CA ARG A 13 1.19 50.91 38.82
C ARG A 13 1.51 49.44 38.70
N ALA A 14 2.23 48.84 39.66
CA ALA A 14 2.54 47.43 39.66
C ALA A 14 1.29 46.50 39.49
N PRO A 15 0.15 46.82 40.16
CA PRO A 15 -1.03 45.97 40.03
C PRO A 15 -1.68 46.03 38.62
N LYS A 16 -1.56 47.15 37.90
CA LYS A 16 -2.13 47.28 36.52
C LYS A 16 -1.32 46.45 35.51
N VAL A 17 0.01 46.49 35.56
CA VAL A 17 0.89 45.71 34.71
C VAL A 17 0.72 44.19 35.02
N LEU A 18 0.64 43.85 36.29
CA LEU A 18 0.38 42.46 36.70
C LEU A 18 -0.99 41.96 36.22
N LEU A 19 -2.02 42.81 36.29
CA LEU A 19 -3.36 42.50 35.76
C LEU A 19 -3.34 42.27 34.25
N SER A 20 -2.63 43.12 33.49
CA SER A 20 -2.49 42.98 32.03
C SER A 20 -1.76 41.67 31.65
N LEU A 21 -0.65 41.34 32.35
CA LEU A 21 0.07 40.07 32.15
C LEU A 21 -0.79 38.87 32.52
N PHE A 22 -1.58 38.94 33.58
CA PHE A 22 -2.51 37.92 33.98
C PHE A 22 -3.61 37.70 32.91
N LEU A 23 -4.18 38.75 32.35
CA LEU A 23 -5.18 38.66 31.28
C LEU A 23 -4.59 38.08 30.01
N CYS A 24 -3.35 38.39 29.64
CA CYS A 24 -2.64 37.78 28.51
C CYS A 24 -2.43 36.29 28.75
N ALA A 25 -1.97 35.87 29.94
CA ALA A 25 -1.80 34.48 30.30
C ALA A 25 -3.13 33.69 30.26
N LEU A 26 -4.19 34.30 30.77
CA LEU A 26 -5.54 33.74 30.77
C LEU A 26 -6.07 33.56 29.33
N ALA A 27 -5.92 34.59 28.49
CA ALA A 27 -6.32 34.52 27.06
C ALA A 27 -5.55 33.45 26.32
N PHE A 28 -4.24 33.31 26.55
CA PHE A 28 -3.40 32.26 25.99
C PHE A 28 -3.85 30.85 26.46
N PHE A 29 -4.13 30.72 27.77
CA PHE A 29 -4.64 29.46 28.32
C PHE A 29 -5.97 29.04 27.67
N PHE A 30 -6.92 29.97 27.56
CA PHE A 30 -8.20 29.72 26.88
C PHE A 30 -8.02 29.36 25.40
N PHE A 31 -7.10 30.02 24.69
CA PHE A 31 -6.78 29.70 23.30
C PHE A 31 -6.24 28.24 23.18
N VAL A 32 -5.32 27.86 24.04
CA VAL A 32 -4.78 26.49 24.04
C VAL A 32 -5.86 25.45 24.35
N MET A 33 -6.72 25.73 25.34
CA MET A 33 -7.85 24.88 25.68
C MET A 33 -8.86 24.75 24.54
N LEU A 34 -9.21 25.87 23.91
CA LEU A 34 -10.11 25.88 22.75
C LEU A 34 -9.51 25.09 21.58
N LYS A 35 -8.26 25.35 21.24
CA LYS A 35 -7.52 24.60 20.21
C LYS A 35 -7.58 23.10 20.49
N ARG A 36 -7.28 22.69 21.71
CA ARG A 36 -7.27 21.27 22.11
C ARG A 36 -8.67 20.64 22.07
N SER A 37 -9.70 21.37 22.49
CA SER A 37 -11.08 20.93 22.48
C SER A 37 -11.59 20.72 21.05
N VAL A 38 -11.40 21.73 20.17
CA VAL A 38 -11.83 21.68 18.77
C VAL A 38 -11.10 20.54 18.04
N TYR A 39 -9.79 20.40 18.24
CA TYR A 39 -9.02 19.33 17.64
C TYR A 39 -9.53 17.94 18.05
N ARG A 40 -9.79 17.71 19.34
CA ARG A 40 -10.31 16.44 19.83
C ARG A 40 -11.70 16.13 19.27
N SER A 41 -12.57 17.12 19.24
CA SER A 41 -13.93 16.92 18.73
C SER A 41 -13.92 16.61 17.22
N GLU A 42 -13.07 17.26 16.44
CA GLU A 42 -12.91 16.98 15.00
C GLU A 42 -12.31 15.60 14.77
N SER A 43 -11.29 15.21 15.54
CA SER A 43 -10.66 13.89 15.47
C SER A 43 -11.68 12.77 15.72
N GLN A 44 -12.45 12.87 16.80
CA GLN A 44 -13.46 11.86 17.14
C GLN A 44 -14.56 11.77 16.08
N LEU A 45 -14.97 12.92 15.51
CA LEU A 45 -15.97 12.93 14.44
C LEU A 45 -15.44 12.26 13.18
N LEU A 46 -14.19 12.54 12.78
CA LEU A 46 -13.58 11.94 11.61
C LEU A 46 -13.35 10.45 11.77
N GLU A 47 -12.89 10.00 12.95
CA GLU A 47 -12.74 8.58 13.26
C GLU A 47 -14.08 7.83 13.18
N ALA A 48 -15.12 8.32 13.87
CA ALA A 48 -16.44 7.71 13.83
C ALA A 48 -17.06 7.70 12.43
N ALA A 49 -16.83 8.77 11.64
CA ALA A 49 -17.30 8.82 10.26
C ALA A 49 -16.55 7.82 9.38
N SER A 50 -15.21 7.72 9.52
CA SER A 50 -14.40 6.81 8.72
C SER A 50 -14.76 5.34 8.97
N GLU A 51 -15.00 4.94 10.22
CA GLU A 51 -15.45 3.59 10.57
C GLU A 51 -16.83 3.29 9.94
N ARG A 52 -17.77 4.22 10.02
CA ARG A 52 -19.12 4.03 9.41
C ARG A 52 -19.04 3.95 7.90
N ILE A 53 -18.19 4.74 7.24
CA ILE A 53 -17.96 4.71 5.79
C ILE A 53 -17.34 3.37 5.41
N ALA A 54 -16.30 2.92 6.13
CA ALA A 54 -15.67 1.63 5.89
C ALA A 54 -16.65 0.46 6.01
N LEU A 55 -17.49 0.47 7.05
CA LEU A 55 -18.55 -0.54 7.22
C LEU A 55 -19.55 -0.55 6.06
N LYS A 56 -19.97 0.63 5.58
CA LYS A 56 -20.86 0.72 4.41
C LYS A 56 -20.25 0.17 3.15
N ILE A 57 -18.96 0.41 2.91
CA ILE A 57 -18.23 -0.10 1.74
C ILE A 57 -18.01 -1.60 1.87
N SER A 58 -17.79 -2.12 3.07
CA SER A 58 -17.57 -3.56 3.30
C SER A 58 -18.84 -4.40 3.06
N THR A 59 -20.05 -3.84 3.27
CA THR A 59 -21.31 -4.56 3.09
C THR A 59 -21.46 -5.16 1.68
N PRO A 60 -21.41 -4.39 0.58
CA PRO A 60 -21.51 -4.97 -0.78
C PRO A 60 -20.34 -5.92 -1.11
N LEU A 61 -19.16 -5.72 -0.54
CA LEU A 61 -18.04 -6.64 -0.70
C LEU A 61 -18.32 -7.99 -0.03
N GLN A 62 -18.95 -7.98 1.16
CA GLN A 62 -19.36 -9.20 1.85
C GLN A 62 -20.47 -9.95 1.09
N GLU A 63 -21.44 -9.23 0.51
CA GLU A 63 -22.49 -9.83 -0.34
C GLU A 63 -21.87 -10.53 -1.57
N MET A 64 -20.89 -9.91 -2.22
CA MET A 64 -20.17 -10.53 -3.34
C MET A 64 -19.34 -11.74 -2.89
N LEU A 65 -18.72 -11.66 -1.71
CA LEU A 65 -17.98 -12.78 -1.14
C LEU A 65 -18.91 -13.98 -0.85
N GLU A 66 -20.13 -13.73 -0.37
CA GLU A 66 -21.13 -14.77 -0.19
C GLU A 66 -21.51 -15.44 -1.51
N VAL A 67 -21.74 -14.65 -2.56
CA VAL A 67 -21.94 -15.17 -3.93
C VAL A 67 -20.80 -16.07 -4.34
N GLY A 68 -19.55 -15.59 -4.23
CA GLY A 68 -18.38 -16.38 -4.59
C GLY A 68 -18.23 -17.68 -3.79
N ASN A 69 -18.51 -17.64 -2.49
CA ASN A 69 -18.50 -18.84 -1.63
C ASN A 69 -19.58 -19.85 -2.04
N ASN A 70 -20.73 -19.39 -2.54
CA ASN A 70 -21.77 -20.29 -3.06
C ASN A 70 -21.31 -20.99 -4.34
N PHE A 71 -20.58 -20.29 -5.23
CA PHE A 71 -19.90 -20.92 -6.37
C PHE A 71 -18.86 -21.95 -5.91
N CYS A 72 -18.02 -21.61 -4.94
CA CYS A 72 -17.02 -22.56 -4.41
C CYS A 72 -17.67 -23.82 -3.87
N LYS A 73 -18.76 -23.71 -3.11
CA LYS A 73 -19.50 -24.89 -2.62
C LYS A 73 -20.07 -25.73 -3.75
N LEU A 74 -20.62 -25.12 -4.80
CA LEU A 74 -21.19 -25.81 -5.94
C LEU A 74 -20.08 -26.55 -6.72
N LEU A 75 -18.94 -25.90 -6.96
CA LEU A 75 -17.78 -26.47 -7.68
C LEU A 75 -17.15 -27.66 -6.99
N LEU A 76 -17.34 -27.82 -5.68
CA LEU A 76 -16.87 -28.98 -4.91
C LEU A 76 -17.80 -30.20 -5.02
N THR A 77 -18.95 -30.09 -5.72
CA THR A 77 -19.81 -31.22 -6.02
C THR A 77 -19.51 -31.81 -7.40
N ASP A 78 -19.69 -33.12 -7.58
CA ASP A 78 -19.39 -33.82 -8.84
C ASP A 78 -20.14 -33.26 -10.05
N SER A 79 -21.39 -32.79 -9.86
CA SER A 79 -22.22 -32.20 -10.92
C SER A 79 -22.02 -30.69 -11.10
N GLY A 80 -21.37 -30.00 -10.15
CA GLY A 80 -21.31 -28.54 -10.08
C GLY A 80 -20.30 -27.90 -11.03
N ARG A 81 -19.41 -28.68 -11.64
CA ARG A 81 -18.31 -28.20 -12.53
C ARG A 81 -18.77 -28.04 -13.99
N THR A 82 -20.07 -28.07 -14.24
CA THR A 82 -20.63 -27.91 -15.59
C THR A 82 -21.20 -26.52 -15.78
N TYR A 83 -21.18 -26.01 -17.01
CA TYR A 83 -21.79 -24.73 -17.34
C TYR A 83 -23.28 -24.68 -16.94
N ALA A 84 -24.03 -25.76 -17.23
CA ALA A 84 -25.45 -25.86 -16.92
C ALA A 84 -25.76 -25.76 -15.42
N ALA A 85 -24.88 -26.27 -14.56
CA ALA A 85 -25.05 -26.19 -13.10
C ALA A 85 -24.71 -24.78 -12.56
N LEU A 86 -23.73 -24.09 -13.15
CA LEU A 86 -23.27 -22.78 -12.71
C LEU A 86 -24.16 -21.63 -13.19
N LYS A 87 -24.76 -21.76 -14.38
CA LYS A 87 -25.53 -20.72 -15.05
C LYS A 87 -26.69 -20.16 -14.20
N PRO A 88 -27.57 -20.97 -13.57
CA PRO A 88 -28.68 -20.43 -12.76
C PRO A 88 -28.19 -19.56 -11.60
N LEU A 89 -27.14 -19.98 -10.90
CA LEU A 89 -26.56 -19.22 -9.80
C LEU A 89 -25.94 -17.91 -10.28
N ALA A 90 -25.32 -17.92 -11.47
CA ALA A 90 -24.74 -16.72 -12.07
C ALA A 90 -25.82 -15.72 -12.46
N GLU A 91 -26.88 -16.15 -13.16
CA GLU A 91 -27.99 -15.29 -13.59
C GLU A 91 -28.72 -14.68 -12.37
N GLU A 92 -28.97 -15.45 -11.33
CA GLU A 92 -29.55 -14.97 -10.06
C GLU A 92 -28.64 -13.91 -9.42
N SER A 93 -27.34 -14.18 -9.34
CA SER A 93 -26.37 -13.27 -8.71
C SER A 93 -26.23 -11.96 -9.47
N LEU A 94 -26.13 -12.00 -10.79
CA LEU A 94 -26.06 -10.83 -11.65
C LEU A 94 -27.35 -9.99 -11.62
N SER A 95 -28.51 -10.62 -11.51
CA SER A 95 -29.80 -9.94 -11.36
C SER A 95 -29.97 -9.29 -10.00
N ARG A 96 -29.53 -9.97 -8.92
CA ARG A 96 -29.66 -9.49 -7.55
C ARG A 96 -28.70 -8.35 -7.23
N LEU A 97 -27.48 -8.40 -7.79
CA LEU A 97 -26.40 -7.46 -7.52
C LEU A 97 -25.93 -6.77 -8.83
N PRO A 98 -26.64 -5.71 -9.27
CA PRO A 98 -26.42 -5.09 -10.59
C PRO A 98 -25.07 -4.37 -10.74
N TYR A 99 -24.32 -4.23 -9.66
CA TYR A 99 -22.93 -3.74 -9.66
C TYR A 99 -21.91 -4.84 -10.00
N ILE A 100 -22.29 -6.13 -9.97
CA ILE A 100 -21.43 -7.20 -10.50
C ILE A 100 -21.42 -7.06 -12.02
N ASP A 101 -20.22 -6.90 -12.59
CA ASP A 101 -20.02 -6.81 -14.03
C ASP A 101 -19.91 -8.19 -14.67
N SER A 102 -19.16 -9.10 -14.03
CA SER A 102 -19.01 -10.48 -14.51
C SER A 102 -18.56 -11.45 -13.42
N ILE A 103 -18.85 -12.73 -13.63
CA ILE A 103 -18.38 -13.83 -12.79
C ILE A 103 -17.61 -14.81 -13.67
N THR A 104 -16.39 -15.16 -13.25
CA THR A 104 -15.55 -16.09 -13.99
C THR A 104 -15.12 -17.26 -13.12
N ILE A 105 -15.04 -18.45 -13.74
CA ILE A 105 -14.53 -19.66 -13.11
C ILE A 105 -13.29 -20.10 -13.88
N ALA A 106 -12.17 -20.22 -13.18
CA ALA A 106 -10.87 -20.48 -13.75
C ALA A 106 -10.19 -21.70 -13.09
N PRO A 107 -10.48 -22.94 -13.54
CA PRO A 107 -9.72 -24.12 -13.14
C PRO A 107 -8.26 -23.96 -13.55
N GLY A 108 -7.31 -24.26 -12.65
CA GLY A 108 -5.90 -24.06 -12.93
C GLY A 108 -5.49 -22.64 -13.32
N ALA A 109 -6.27 -21.64 -12.87
CA ALA A 109 -6.13 -20.22 -13.19
C ALA A 109 -6.47 -19.83 -14.66
N ILE A 110 -6.93 -20.75 -15.51
CA ILE A 110 -7.37 -20.45 -16.89
C ILE A 110 -8.89 -20.29 -16.90
N ILE A 111 -9.39 -19.15 -17.39
CA ILE A 111 -10.81 -18.86 -17.45
C ILE A 111 -11.51 -19.87 -18.39
N ARG A 112 -12.37 -20.69 -17.80
CA ARG A 112 -13.17 -21.68 -18.53
C ARG A 112 -14.63 -21.28 -18.69
N TYR A 113 -15.20 -20.63 -17.67
CA TYR A 113 -16.57 -20.14 -17.69
C TYR A 113 -16.61 -18.65 -17.40
N PHE A 114 -17.44 -17.93 -18.16
CA PHE A 114 -17.64 -16.49 -18.02
C PHE A 114 -19.14 -16.19 -18.07
N PHE A 115 -19.60 -15.38 -17.13
CA PHE A 115 -20.97 -14.90 -17.04
C PHE A 115 -20.99 -13.37 -16.93
N PRO A 116 -21.80 -12.63 -17.73
CA PRO A 116 -22.78 -13.14 -18.72
C PRO A 116 -22.09 -13.65 -20.00
N GLU A 117 -22.78 -14.59 -20.68
CA GLU A 117 -22.22 -15.33 -21.81
C GLU A 117 -21.96 -14.48 -23.06
N ASP A 118 -22.77 -13.44 -23.27
CA ASP A 118 -22.65 -12.52 -24.42
C ASP A 118 -21.29 -11.77 -24.47
N ARG A 119 -20.57 -11.71 -23.35
CA ARG A 119 -19.24 -11.09 -23.24
C ARG A 119 -18.10 -12.10 -23.05
N ALA A 120 -18.39 -13.38 -23.13
CA ALA A 120 -17.45 -14.44 -22.79
C ALA A 120 -16.28 -14.60 -23.78
N SER A 121 -16.46 -14.26 -25.06
CA SER A 121 -15.54 -14.61 -26.16
C SER A 121 -14.12 -14.05 -26.00
N ALA A 122 -13.98 -12.88 -25.40
CA ALA A 122 -12.67 -12.23 -25.20
C ALA A 122 -11.91 -12.73 -23.96
N SER A 123 -12.59 -13.43 -23.05
CA SER A 123 -12.03 -13.78 -21.73
C SER A 123 -11.80 -15.28 -21.55
N ILE A 124 -12.51 -16.14 -22.27
CA ILE A 124 -12.33 -17.59 -22.17
C ILE A 124 -10.95 -17.99 -22.70
N GLY A 125 -10.26 -18.82 -21.95
CA GLY A 125 -8.89 -19.24 -22.23
C GLY A 125 -7.83 -18.25 -21.75
N HIS A 126 -8.22 -17.09 -21.20
CA HIS A 126 -7.26 -16.15 -20.63
C HIS A 126 -6.72 -16.69 -19.29
N ASP A 127 -5.42 -16.58 -19.16
CA ASP A 127 -4.72 -16.99 -17.95
C ASP A 127 -4.66 -15.83 -16.95
N LEU A 128 -5.14 -16.07 -15.75
CA LEU A 128 -5.13 -15.06 -14.68
C LEU A 128 -3.72 -14.75 -14.19
N LEU A 129 -2.76 -15.65 -14.42
CA LEU A 129 -1.37 -15.52 -13.98
C LEU A 129 -0.45 -14.82 -14.98
N ASP A 130 -0.92 -14.53 -16.21
CA ASP A 130 -0.12 -13.87 -17.25
C ASP A 130 0.31 -12.43 -16.89
N ASN A 131 -0.39 -11.80 -15.96
CA ASN A 131 -0.06 -10.44 -15.52
C ASN A 131 0.63 -10.47 -14.14
N PRO A 132 1.90 -9.99 -14.02
CA PRO A 132 2.64 -9.98 -12.75
C PRO A 132 1.94 -9.22 -11.61
N GLU A 133 1.22 -8.13 -11.91
CA GLU A 133 0.49 -7.36 -10.90
C GLU A 133 -0.67 -8.17 -10.32
N ARG A 134 -1.39 -8.92 -11.16
CA ARG A 134 -2.49 -9.80 -10.73
C ARG A 134 -1.99 -11.00 -9.94
N MET A 135 -0.86 -11.55 -10.35
CA MET A 135 -0.27 -12.75 -9.77
C MET A 135 0.01 -12.60 -8.27
N ASN A 136 0.52 -11.46 -7.82
CA ASN A 136 0.77 -11.23 -6.39
C ASN A 136 -0.52 -11.34 -5.56
N THR A 137 -1.64 -10.81 -6.05
CA THR A 137 -2.94 -10.91 -5.40
C THR A 137 -3.44 -12.35 -5.33
N LEU A 138 -3.33 -13.10 -6.44
CA LEU A 138 -3.75 -14.50 -6.52
C LEU A 138 -2.90 -15.39 -5.60
N VAL A 139 -1.59 -15.21 -5.60
CA VAL A 139 -0.68 -15.96 -4.71
C VAL A 139 -0.98 -15.69 -3.25
N ASN A 140 -1.27 -14.42 -2.88
CA ASN A 140 -1.66 -14.09 -1.51
C ASN A 140 -3.01 -14.72 -1.13
N ALA A 141 -4.00 -14.72 -2.05
CA ALA A 141 -5.28 -15.39 -1.83
C ALA A 141 -5.10 -16.90 -1.57
N VAL A 142 -4.26 -17.55 -2.36
CA VAL A 142 -3.93 -18.98 -2.19
C VAL A 142 -3.22 -19.24 -0.86
N ARG A 143 -2.17 -18.45 -0.55
CA ARG A 143 -1.40 -18.60 0.70
C ARG A 143 -2.25 -18.47 1.95
N LYS A 144 -3.15 -17.50 1.97
CA LYS A 144 -4.03 -17.23 3.11
C LYS A 144 -5.29 -18.08 3.10
N ARG A 145 -5.54 -18.81 2.01
CA ARG A 145 -6.81 -19.55 1.76
C ARG A 145 -8.03 -18.65 1.94
N LYS A 146 -7.92 -17.39 1.52
CA LYS A 146 -8.95 -16.35 1.65
C LYS A 146 -9.13 -15.62 0.33
N ALA A 147 -10.30 -15.01 0.18
CA ALA A 147 -10.54 -14.11 -0.93
C ALA A 147 -9.61 -12.89 -0.85
N ALA A 148 -9.16 -12.41 -2.00
CA ALA A 148 -8.37 -11.18 -2.11
C ALA A 148 -9.02 -10.21 -3.11
N LEU A 149 -8.91 -8.92 -2.84
CA LEU A 149 -9.39 -7.85 -3.71
C LEU A 149 -8.26 -7.34 -4.58
N GLN A 150 -8.49 -7.29 -5.88
CA GLN A 150 -7.57 -6.76 -6.89
C GLN A 150 -8.15 -5.51 -7.53
N GLY A 151 -7.33 -4.53 -7.81
CA GLY A 151 -7.71 -3.30 -8.49
C GLY A 151 -8.11 -2.17 -7.54
N PRO A 152 -8.78 -1.14 -8.03
CA PRO A 152 -9.50 -1.12 -9.31
C PRO A 152 -8.59 -0.85 -10.53
N ASP A 153 -9.00 -1.38 -11.69
CA ASP A 153 -8.39 -1.18 -12.98
C ASP A 153 -9.40 -0.56 -13.97
N ILE A 154 -8.94 0.24 -14.92
CA ILE A 154 -9.81 0.79 -15.97
C ILE A 154 -9.93 -0.23 -17.09
N SER A 155 -11.15 -0.69 -17.36
CA SER A 155 -11.45 -1.62 -18.45
C SER A 155 -11.33 -0.94 -19.83
N ALA A 156 -11.24 -1.73 -20.89
CA ALA A 156 -11.26 -1.23 -22.28
C ALA A 156 -12.54 -0.42 -22.62
N GLU A 157 -13.63 -0.66 -21.88
CA GLU A 157 -14.89 0.07 -21.99
C GLU A 157 -14.93 1.36 -21.16
N GLY A 158 -13.84 1.70 -20.45
CA GLY A 158 -13.75 2.87 -19.61
C GLY A 158 -14.42 2.74 -18.24
N LYS A 159 -14.84 1.53 -17.83
CA LYS A 159 -15.39 1.25 -16.51
C LYS A 159 -14.25 1.03 -15.50
N THR A 160 -14.46 1.49 -14.29
CA THR A 160 -13.55 1.22 -13.17
C THR A 160 -13.96 -0.10 -12.50
N LEU A 161 -13.22 -1.18 -12.81
CA LEU A 161 -13.53 -2.53 -12.34
C LEU A 161 -12.54 -2.96 -11.24
N ALA A 162 -13.07 -3.53 -10.17
CA ALA A 162 -12.29 -4.29 -9.19
C ALA A 162 -12.71 -5.76 -9.23
N PHE A 163 -11.83 -6.63 -8.73
CA PHE A 163 -11.99 -8.07 -8.83
C PHE A 163 -11.84 -8.72 -7.46
N LEU A 164 -12.86 -9.43 -7.02
CA LEU A 164 -12.78 -10.30 -5.87
C LEU A 164 -12.31 -11.68 -6.34
N ARG A 165 -11.10 -12.10 -5.92
CA ARG A 165 -10.45 -13.36 -6.31
C ARG A 165 -10.57 -14.36 -5.16
N ILE A 166 -11.29 -15.45 -5.38
CA ILE A 166 -11.60 -16.45 -4.36
C ILE A 166 -10.96 -17.76 -4.78
N PRO A 167 -9.94 -18.25 -4.06
CA PRO A 167 -9.31 -19.52 -4.37
C PRO A 167 -10.24 -20.68 -3.97
N VAL A 168 -10.36 -21.67 -4.83
CA VAL A 168 -11.13 -22.89 -4.62
C VAL A 168 -10.17 -24.03 -4.34
N PHE A 169 -10.35 -24.73 -3.24
CA PHE A 169 -9.49 -25.83 -2.83
C PHE A 169 -10.27 -27.15 -2.80
N GLU A 170 -9.65 -28.19 -3.31
CA GLU A 170 -10.09 -29.58 -3.16
C GLU A 170 -9.13 -30.27 -2.16
N GLY A 171 -9.57 -30.37 -0.90
CA GLY A 171 -8.68 -30.74 0.19
C GLY A 171 -7.59 -29.68 0.43
N GLU A 172 -6.33 -30.07 0.26
CA GLU A 172 -5.17 -29.16 0.38
C GLU A 172 -4.75 -28.54 -0.96
N GLU A 173 -5.22 -29.08 -2.09
CA GLU A 173 -4.82 -28.63 -3.42
C GLU A 173 -5.66 -27.47 -3.95
N LEU A 174 -5.01 -26.55 -4.67
CA LEU A 174 -5.68 -25.48 -5.37
C LEU A 174 -6.34 -26.04 -6.65
N TRP A 175 -7.69 -26.07 -6.68
CA TRP A 175 -8.41 -26.44 -7.88
C TRP A 175 -8.45 -25.28 -8.90
N GLY A 176 -8.53 -24.06 -8.45
CA GLY A 176 -8.64 -22.87 -9.31
C GLY A 176 -9.22 -21.64 -8.58
N PHE A 177 -9.87 -20.77 -9.34
CA PHE A 177 -10.40 -19.53 -8.82
C PHE A 177 -11.85 -19.27 -9.27
N VAL A 178 -12.64 -18.70 -8.37
CA VAL A 178 -13.84 -17.93 -8.68
C VAL A 178 -13.46 -16.46 -8.64
N SER A 179 -13.80 -15.71 -9.68
CA SER A 179 -13.52 -14.28 -9.70
C SER A 179 -14.80 -13.50 -9.99
N ILE A 180 -15.08 -12.49 -9.18
CA ILE A 180 -16.21 -11.57 -9.36
C ILE A 180 -15.64 -10.22 -9.73
N ALA A 181 -15.89 -9.78 -10.96
CA ALA A 181 -15.59 -8.42 -11.38
C ALA A 181 -16.79 -7.53 -11.05
N PHE A 182 -16.55 -6.36 -10.50
CA PHE A 182 -17.61 -5.41 -10.15
C PHE A 182 -17.22 -3.97 -10.46
N ASP A 183 -18.23 -3.19 -10.81
CA ASP A 183 -18.12 -1.78 -11.15
C ASP A 183 -18.07 -0.96 -9.84
N THR A 184 -16.89 -0.38 -9.54
CA THR A 184 -16.66 0.38 -8.32
C THR A 184 -17.47 1.66 -8.28
N ASP A 185 -17.70 2.31 -9.43
CA ASP A 185 -18.49 3.53 -9.51
C ASP A 185 -19.97 3.26 -9.19
N LYS A 186 -20.50 2.10 -9.62
CA LYS A 186 -21.86 1.70 -9.23
C LYS A 186 -21.97 1.35 -7.75
N VAL A 187 -21.01 0.60 -7.20
CA VAL A 187 -20.99 0.27 -5.77
C VAL A 187 -20.98 1.56 -4.95
N LEU A 188 -20.06 2.46 -5.22
CA LEU A 188 -19.86 3.68 -4.43
C LEU A 188 -20.95 4.72 -4.69
N GLY A 189 -21.47 4.80 -5.94
CA GLY A 189 -22.59 5.67 -6.29
C GLY A 189 -23.89 5.29 -5.56
N ASN A 190 -24.14 4.01 -5.39
CA ASN A 190 -25.31 3.51 -4.64
C ASN A 190 -25.25 3.81 -3.14
N LEU A 191 -24.05 4.03 -2.57
CA LEU A 191 -23.89 4.34 -1.15
C LEU A 191 -24.19 5.81 -0.80
N ASP A 192 -24.26 6.70 -1.78
CA ASP A 192 -24.54 8.14 -1.65
C ASP A 192 -23.78 8.79 -0.45
N LEU A 193 -22.50 8.44 -0.30
CA LEU A 193 -21.67 8.87 0.82
C LEU A 193 -21.61 10.40 0.99
N PRO A 194 -21.53 11.23 -0.09
CA PRO A 194 -21.51 12.68 0.08
C PRO A 194 -22.76 13.27 0.71
N SER A 195 -23.94 12.72 0.42
CA SER A 195 -25.22 13.17 1.00
C SER A 195 -25.37 12.75 2.45
N GLU A 196 -24.91 11.58 2.81
CA GLU A 196 -24.99 11.06 4.18
C GLU A 196 -23.97 11.69 5.13
N PHE A 197 -22.81 12.10 4.59
CA PHE A 197 -21.73 12.73 5.36
C PHE A 197 -21.46 14.17 4.90
N PRO A 198 -22.42 15.08 5.05
CA PRO A 198 -22.27 16.45 4.57
C PRO A 198 -21.14 17.17 5.31
N GLY A 199 -20.32 17.89 4.56
CA GLY A 199 -19.17 18.64 5.11
C GLY A 199 -17.92 17.78 5.33
N LEU A 200 -17.92 16.52 4.89
CA LEU A 200 -16.73 15.69 4.82
C LEU A 200 -16.28 15.53 3.37
N SER A 201 -14.98 15.55 3.15
CA SER A 201 -14.33 15.14 1.90
C SER A 201 -13.85 13.71 2.08
N ILE A 202 -14.29 12.80 1.21
CA ILE A 202 -14.01 11.38 1.28
C ILE A 202 -13.20 11.00 0.05
N ALA A 203 -12.17 10.19 0.23
CA ALA A 203 -11.43 9.58 -0.87
C ALA A 203 -11.13 8.11 -0.58
N LEU A 204 -11.27 7.28 -1.60
CA LEU A 204 -10.80 5.90 -1.57
C LEU A 204 -9.52 5.80 -2.38
N VAL A 205 -8.55 5.17 -1.75
CA VAL A 205 -7.20 5.00 -2.29
C VAL A 205 -6.88 3.51 -2.32
N SER A 206 -6.40 3.05 -3.46
CA SER A 206 -5.82 1.72 -3.57
C SER A 206 -4.31 1.80 -3.30
N SER A 207 -3.83 0.97 -2.38
CA SER A 207 -2.38 0.76 -2.21
C SER A 207 -1.97 -0.42 -3.09
N ARG A 208 -1.13 -0.21 -4.10
CA ARG A 208 -0.53 -1.32 -4.84
C ARG A 208 0.38 -2.11 -3.90
N MET A 209 0.28 -3.44 -3.94
CA MET A 209 1.06 -4.34 -3.08
C MET A 209 2.58 -4.30 -3.36
N ASP A 210 3.01 -3.67 -4.45
CA ASP A 210 4.41 -3.53 -4.88
C ASP A 210 5.12 -2.26 -4.35
N GLY A 211 4.45 -1.50 -3.46
CA GLY A 211 4.99 -0.25 -2.93
C GLY A 211 4.90 0.93 -3.89
N GLY A 212 4.12 0.80 -4.98
CA GLY A 212 3.85 1.85 -5.95
C GLY A 212 3.02 3.02 -5.40
N GLU A 213 2.84 4.04 -6.23
CA GLU A 213 2.06 5.23 -5.86
C GLU A 213 0.62 4.88 -5.47
N LYS A 214 0.14 5.50 -4.39
CA LYS A 214 -1.24 5.41 -3.97
C LYS A 214 -2.16 6.02 -5.02
N LEU A 215 -3.06 5.24 -5.58
CA LEU A 215 -4.03 5.69 -6.58
C LEU A 215 -5.34 6.06 -5.92
N VAL A 216 -5.74 7.34 -6.03
CA VAL A 216 -7.10 7.76 -5.69
C VAL A 216 -8.02 7.34 -6.83
N PHE A 217 -8.92 6.42 -6.58
CA PHE A 217 -9.82 5.91 -7.60
C PHE A 217 -11.26 6.39 -7.43
N TRP A 218 -11.59 6.99 -6.27
CA TRP A 218 -12.90 7.57 -6.02
C TRP A 218 -12.83 8.73 -5.01
N GLY A 219 -13.68 9.74 -5.18
CA GLY A 219 -13.85 10.84 -4.26
C GLY A 219 -12.91 12.02 -4.45
N GLU A 220 -12.70 12.80 -3.41
CA GLU A 220 -11.99 14.08 -3.49
C GLU A 220 -10.52 13.95 -3.04
N VAL A 221 -9.56 14.32 -3.90
CA VAL A 221 -8.11 14.36 -3.56
C VAL A 221 -7.82 15.24 -2.34
N ARG A 222 -8.70 16.22 -2.04
CA ARG A 222 -8.60 17.07 -0.84
C ARG A 222 -8.61 16.28 0.47
N ALA A 223 -9.24 15.11 0.50
CA ALA A 223 -9.23 14.22 1.66
C ALA A 223 -7.82 13.74 2.04
N LEU A 224 -6.86 13.75 1.11
CA LEU A 224 -5.46 13.38 1.34
C LEU A 224 -4.63 14.51 1.93
N SER A 225 -5.11 15.77 1.82
CA SER A 225 -4.37 16.95 2.26
C SER A 225 -4.88 17.46 3.59
N GLY A 226 -4.06 17.40 4.62
CA GLY A 226 -4.38 17.95 5.94
C GLY A 226 -4.61 16.87 7.00
N TYR A 227 -5.39 17.21 8.03
CA TYR A 227 -5.79 16.26 9.06
C TYR A 227 -6.93 15.39 8.52
N SER A 228 -6.66 14.12 8.37
CA SER A 228 -7.64 13.13 7.90
C SER A 228 -7.62 11.92 8.82
N ALA A 229 -8.78 11.33 9.07
CA ALA A 229 -8.86 9.99 9.58
C ALA A 229 -8.62 9.00 8.43
N VAL A 230 -7.91 7.92 8.72
CA VAL A 230 -7.54 6.89 7.77
C VAL A 230 -8.00 5.56 8.34
N VAL A 231 -8.85 4.85 7.61
CA VAL A 231 -9.31 3.51 7.98
C VAL A 231 -9.08 2.55 6.82
N GLU A 232 -8.44 1.45 7.09
CA GLU A 232 -8.34 0.33 6.16
C GLU A 232 -9.68 -0.43 6.18
N ILE A 233 -10.20 -0.75 4.99
CA ILE A 233 -11.41 -1.57 4.89
C ILE A 233 -11.04 -2.97 5.35
N GLU A 234 -11.76 -3.46 6.37
CA GLU A 234 -11.51 -4.70 7.10
C GLU A 234 -11.03 -5.86 6.23
N SER A 235 -9.76 -6.05 6.16
CA SER A 235 -8.98 -7.28 6.02
C SER A 235 -7.57 -6.93 5.52
N GLU A 236 -6.56 -7.58 6.03
CA GLU A 236 -5.16 -7.49 5.57
C GLU A 236 -4.98 -7.76 4.05
N ASP A 237 -6.06 -8.18 3.37
CA ASP A 237 -6.09 -8.59 1.97
C ASP A 237 -6.83 -7.62 1.04
N PHE A 238 -7.44 -6.54 1.59
CA PHE A 238 -8.09 -5.51 0.81
C PHE A 238 -7.20 -4.25 0.75
N PRO A 239 -6.65 -3.90 -0.42
CA PRO A 239 -5.70 -2.79 -0.53
C PRO A 239 -6.40 -1.42 -0.58
N TRP A 240 -7.63 -1.31 -0.10
CA TRP A 240 -8.39 -0.06 -0.13
C TRP A 240 -8.34 0.66 1.20
N ILE A 241 -8.03 1.94 1.14
CA ILE A 241 -7.90 2.82 2.29
C ILE A 241 -8.90 3.96 2.13
N VAL A 242 -9.70 4.19 3.15
CA VAL A 242 -10.65 5.32 3.21
C VAL A 242 -9.96 6.49 3.88
N TYR A 243 -9.88 7.61 3.19
CA TYR A 243 -9.46 8.89 3.73
C TYR A 243 -10.68 9.78 3.95
N VAL A 244 -10.83 10.32 5.14
CA VAL A 244 -11.92 11.23 5.48
C VAL A 244 -11.35 12.50 6.08
N ALA A 245 -11.64 13.64 5.48
CA ALA A 245 -11.21 14.96 5.96
C ALA A 245 -12.40 15.89 6.11
N SER A 246 -12.30 16.84 7.01
CA SER A 246 -13.31 17.91 7.15
C SER A 246 -13.19 18.91 6.00
N SER A 247 -14.30 19.22 5.33
CA SER A 247 -14.38 20.30 4.33
C SER A 247 -14.19 21.68 4.96
N TYR A 248 -14.43 21.80 6.27
CA TYR A 248 -14.22 23.00 7.08
C TYR A 248 -13.18 22.72 8.17
N PRO A 249 -11.89 22.64 7.82
CA PRO A 249 -10.87 22.22 8.76
C PRO A 249 -10.81 23.16 9.97
N TYR A 250 -10.65 22.59 11.16
CA TYR A 250 -10.48 23.29 12.44
C TYR A 250 -9.43 24.41 12.36
N ARG A 251 -8.51 24.35 11.40
CA ARG A 251 -7.49 25.39 11.12
C ARG A 251 -8.10 26.78 10.98
N ARG A 252 -9.32 26.93 10.43
CA ARG A 252 -10.02 28.20 10.34
C ARG A 252 -10.42 28.74 11.73
N VAL A 253 -11.01 27.86 12.57
CA VAL A 253 -11.41 28.22 13.93
C VAL A 253 -10.18 28.60 14.78
N VAL A 254 -9.11 27.83 14.65
CA VAL A 254 -7.84 28.10 15.33
C VAL A 254 -7.20 29.40 14.82
N ALA A 255 -7.26 29.67 13.50
CA ALA A 255 -6.74 30.92 12.93
C ALA A 255 -7.48 32.11 13.43
N TRP A 256 -8.82 32.07 13.51
CA TRP A 256 -9.62 33.13 14.12
C TRP A 256 -9.30 33.34 15.61
N GLY A 257 -9.17 32.24 16.37
CA GLY A 257 -8.77 32.29 17.77
C GLY A 257 -7.36 32.85 17.98
N ALA A 258 -6.41 32.52 17.10
CA ALA A 258 -5.07 33.08 17.10
C ALA A 258 -5.09 34.58 16.78
N GLY A 259 -5.90 35.03 15.80
CA GLY A 259 -6.09 36.44 15.48
C GLY A 259 -6.62 37.21 16.67
N LEU A 260 -7.64 36.70 17.36
CA LEU A 260 -8.17 37.28 18.58
C LEU A 260 -7.12 37.37 19.70
N LEU A 261 -6.34 36.32 19.91
CA LEU A 261 -5.26 36.32 20.89
C LEU A 261 -4.20 37.36 20.58
N ILE A 262 -3.78 37.50 19.31
CA ILE A 262 -2.83 38.54 18.88
C ILE A 262 -3.41 39.93 19.18
N LEU A 263 -4.68 40.16 18.89
CA LEU A 263 -5.35 41.45 19.12
C LEU A 263 -5.37 41.80 20.61
N VAL A 264 -5.64 40.84 21.49
CA VAL A 264 -5.59 41.00 22.95
C VAL A 264 -4.15 41.32 23.40
N LEU A 265 -3.15 40.59 22.90
CA LEU A 265 -1.74 40.80 23.25
C LEU A 265 -1.25 42.20 22.82
N VAL A 266 -1.61 42.63 21.59
CA VAL A 266 -1.27 43.97 21.08
C VAL A 266 -1.95 45.05 21.92
N SER A 267 -3.25 44.90 22.22
CA SER A 267 -3.99 45.84 23.06
C SER A 267 -3.39 45.97 24.45
N CYS A 268 -3.03 44.84 25.08
CA CYS A 268 -2.35 44.85 26.36
C CYS A 268 -0.95 45.48 26.29
N GLY A 269 -0.20 45.20 25.21
CA GLY A 269 1.11 45.81 24.95
C GLY A 269 1.02 47.36 24.81
N LEU A 270 0.07 47.85 24.01
CA LEU A 270 -0.18 49.27 23.84
C LEU A 270 -0.55 49.94 25.17
N PHE A 271 -1.42 49.32 25.96
CA PHE A 271 -1.79 49.81 27.29
C PHE A 271 -0.56 49.90 28.22
N ILE A 272 0.32 48.93 28.20
CA ILE A 272 1.55 48.95 28.98
C ILE A 272 2.48 50.06 28.49
N LEU A 273 2.63 50.27 27.18
CA LEU A 273 3.43 51.33 26.57
C LEU A 273 2.90 52.74 26.90
N GLU A 274 1.58 52.96 26.85
CA GLU A 274 0.97 54.22 27.29
C GLU A 274 1.29 54.56 28.75
N GLU A 275 1.20 53.57 29.64
CA GLU A 275 1.52 53.71 31.06
C GLU A 275 3.01 54.06 31.29
N PHE A 276 3.92 53.59 30.42
CA PHE A 276 5.36 53.91 30.43
C PHE A 276 5.63 55.29 29.80
N SER A 277 4.98 55.65 28.67
CA SER A 277 5.13 56.95 27.97
C SER A 277 4.68 58.12 28.82
N GLU A 278 3.57 58.00 29.58
CA GLU A 278 3.16 59.04 30.53
C GLU A 278 4.21 59.31 31.61
N LYS A 279 5.09 58.34 31.88
CA LYS A 279 6.17 58.47 32.85
C LYS A 279 7.32 59.32 32.35
N GLU A 280 7.68 59.21 31.06
CA GLU A 280 8.73 59.99 30.42
C GLU A 280 8.29 61.46 30.25
N SER A 281 7.04 61.72 29.85
CA SER A 281 6.50 63.09 29.73
C SER A 281 6.44 63.84 31.06
N LYS A 282 6.25 63.13 32.18
CA LYS A 282 6.23 63.77 33.51
C LYS A 282 7.61 63.96 34.16
N SER A 283 8.66 63.33 33.59
CA SER A 283 10.05 63.40 34.12
C SER A 283 10.87 64.54 33.46
N HIS A 284 10.45 65.07 32.32
CA HIS A 284 11.07 66.19 31.65
C HIS A 284 10.30 67.50 31.98
N GLY A 285 10.50 67.96 33.21
CA GLY A 285 10.18 69.30 33.59
C GLY A 285 10.98 70.33 32.75
N ARG A 286 10.30 71.25 32.13
CA ARG A 286 10.76 72.32 31.25
C ARG A 286 12.21 72.74 31.52
N PRO A 287 13.10 72.76 30.51
CA PRO A 287 14.21 73.70 30.48
C PRO A 287 13.74 75.03 29.85
N LYS A 288 14.26 76.13 30.39
CA LYS A 288 14.04 77.54 30.00
C LYS A 288 14.47 77.78 28.57
N GLU A 289 13.70 78.65 27.86
CA GLU A 289 14.01 79.21 26.57
C GLU A 289 15.40 79.83 26.53
N ALA A 290 16.21 79.41 25.59
CA ALA A 290 17.35 80.18 25.10
C ALA A 290 17.18 80.27 23.57
N SER A 291 16.84 81.53 23.15
CA SER A 291 16.76 81.94 21.77
C SER A 291 18.14 81.83 21.08
N MET A 292 18.20 81.10 19.95
CA MET A 292 19.35 81.23 19.05
C MET A 292 18.84 81.20 17.62
N ASP A 293 19.02 82.33 16.95
CA ASP A 293 18.78 82.50 15.51
C ASP A 293 19.65 81.55 14.67
N ILE A 294 19.03 80.83 13.79
CA ILE A 294 19.73 80.14 12.68
C ILE A 294 18.90 80.32 11.39
N LYS A 295 19.56 80.86 10.40
CA LYS A 295 19.09 81.16 9.03
C LYS A 295 18.73 79.90 8.26
N PRO A 296 17.87 79.93 7.23
CA PRO A 296 17.46 78.78 6.44
C PRO A 296 18.50 78.39 5.40
N PHE A 297 18.73 77.16 5.25
CA PHE A 297 19.53 76.50 4.18
C PHE A 297 18.62 75.87 3.13
N VAL A 298 18.87 76.22 1.85
CA VAL A 298 18.11 75.79 0.68
C VAL A 298 18.70 74.47 0.18
N PRO A 299 17.95 73.48 -0.26
CA PRO A 299 18.48 72.22 -0.76
C PRO A 299 18.86 72.25 -2.26
N GLY A 300 20.00 71.73 -2.57
CA GLY A 300 20.46 71.46 -3.94
C GLY A 300 20.07 70.05 -4.40
N SER A 301 19.70 70.01 -5.63
CA SER A 301 19.29 68.83 -6.43
C SER A 301 20.46 67.95 -6.85
N GLU A 302 20.08 66.76 -7.29
CA GLU A 302 20.83 65.73 -8.09
C GLU A 302 21.17 64.47 -7.25
N SER A 303 20.89 63.25 -7.66
CA SER A 303 20.73 62.63 -8.97
C SER A 303 20.11 61.24 -8.80
N ALA A 304 19.19 60.93 -9.69
CA ALA A 304 18.66 59.56 -9.86
C ALA A 304 19.71 58.68 -10.57
N GLN A 305 20.01 57.52 -10.04
CA GLN A 305 20.66 56.48 -10.79
C GLN A 305 19.86 55.17 -10.70
N LYS A 306 19.36 54.78 -11.88
CA LYS A 306 18.74 53.50 -12.18
C LYS A 306 19.75 52.36 -11.97
N LEU A 307 19.33 51.32 -11.29
CA LEU A 307 19.93 50.00 -11.48
C LEU A 307 18.84 49.00 -11.88
N SER A 308 18.78 48.71 -13.18
CA SER A 308 18.09 47.60 -13.75
C SER A 308 18.95 46.34 -13.58
N MET A 309 18.43 45.32 -12.93
CA MET A 309 19.10 44.02 -12.93
C MET A 309 18.29 43.04 -13.79
N GLY A 310 18.90 42.60 -14.87
CA GLY A 310 18.37 41.66 -15.81
C GLY A 310 18.28 40.25 -15.22
N VAL A 311 17.13 39.63 -15.42
CA VAL A 311 16.94 38.20 -15.21
C VAL A 311 17.43 37.47 -16.49
N SER A 312 18.49 36.67 -16.34
CA SER A 312 19.02 35.80 -17.38
C SER A 312 18.16 34.54 -17.49
N THR A 313 17.44 34.42 -18.58
CA THR A 313 16.85 33.16 -19.08
C THR A 313 17.94 32.29 -19.65
N LYS A 314 18.30 31.21 -18.96
CA LYS A 314 19.16 30.15 -19.50
C LYS A 314 18.78 28.79 -18.91
N ALA A 315 17.69 28.22 -19.42
CA ALA A 315 17.32 26.83 -19.20
C ALA A 315 16.25 26.36 -20.21
N GLU A 316 16.49 26.59 -21.48
CA GLU A 316 15.74 25.94 -22.57
C GLU A 316 16.70 25.73 -23.72
N ASN A 317 17.52 24.66 -23.68
CA ASN A 317 18.18 24.04 -24.84
C ASN A 317 19.13 22.91 -24.41
N GLU A 318 18.62 21.88 -23.70
CA GLU A 318 19.34 20.61 -23.56
C GLU A 318 18.34 19.42 -23.46
N ALA A 319 17.44 19.31 -24.43
CA ALA A 319 16.60 18.13 -24.57
C ALA A 319 16.29 17.84 -26.04
N ALA A 320 17.32 17.77 -26.86
CA ALA A 320 17.18 17.27 -28.23
C ALA A 320 18.55 16.81 -28.73
N GLN A 321 19.00 15.63 -28.31
CA GLN A 321 19.97 14.78 -29.04
C GLN A 321 20.33 13.60 -28.11
N LEU A 322 19.67 12.48 -28.33
CA LEU A 322 20.18 11.12 -28.13
C LEU A 322 19.07 10.12 -28.54
N ILE A 323 18.85 10.05 -29.84
CA ILE A 323 18.28 8.85 -30.46
C ILE A 323 19.47 8.15 -31.07
N GLU A 324 20.08 7.24 -30.33
CA GLU A 324 21.02 6.27 -30.88
C GLU A 324 20.30 4.98 -31.23
N GLU A 325 20.59 4.50 -32.45
CA GLU A 325 20.12 3.26 -33.04
C GLU A 325 20.35 2.03 -32.14
N PRO A 326 19.53 0.98 -32.23
CA PRO A 326 19.78 -0.25 -31.49
C PRO A 326 21.03 -0.95 -32.03
N ALA A 327 22.06 -0.97 -31.22
CA ALA A 327 23.24 -1.78 -31.44
C ALA A 327 22.85 -3.26 -31.58
N ARG A 328 23.28 -3.88 -32.67
CA ARG A 328 23.27 -5.32 -32.86
C ARG A 328 23.94 -5.99 -31.67
N VAL A 329 23.16 -6.64 -30.81
CA VAL A 329 23.67 -7.51 -29.76
C VAL A 329 24.21 -8.77 -30.43
N SER A 330 25.51 -8.90 -30.38
CA SER A 330 26.24 -10.10 -30.72
C SER A 330 25.78 -11.25 -29.81
N LEU A 331 25.30 -12.33 -30.45
CA LEU A 331 25.02 -13.63 -29.83
C LEU A 331 26.36 -14.23 -29.34
N GLU A 332 26.71 -14.00 -28.08
CA GLU A 332 27.61 -14.82 -27.25
C GLU A 332 27.73 -14.23 -25.83
N GLU A 333 26.60 -14.18 -25.10
CA GLU A 333 26.66 -14.22 -23.65
C GLU A 333 25.88 -15.46 -23.20
N LYS A 334 26.60 -16.50 -22.71
CA LYS A 334 26.02 -17.56 -21.90
C LYS A 334 25.33 -16.85 -20.72
N SER A 335 24.03 -16.63 -20.84
CA SER A 335 23.23 -16.16 -19.73
C SER A 335 23.36 -17.20 -18.60
N ASN A 336 23.92 -16.78 -17.48
CA ASN A 336 24.06 -17.55 -16.24
C ASN A 336 22.65 -17.69 -15.61
N CYS A 337 21.72 -18.30 -16.37
CA CYS A 337 20.33 -18.48 -15.94
C CYS A 337 20.30 -19.71 -15.04
N ILE A 338 19.88 -19.52 -13.79
CA ILE A 338 19.76 -20.59 -12.80
C ILE A 338 18.66 -21.54 -13.25
N SER A 339 19.02 -22.85 -13.36
CA SER A 339 18.11 -23.90 -13.79
C SER A 339 17.41 -24.56 -12.59
N VAL A 340 16.08 -24.66 -12.65
CA VAL A 340 15.25 -25.16 -11.54
C VAL A 340 14.39 -26.32 -12.05
N LEU A 341 14.39 -27.45 -11.35
CA LEU A 341 13.47 -28.57 -11.56
C LEU A 341 12.40 -28.56 -10.46
N ILE A 342 11.14 -28.53 -10.85
CA ILE A 342 9.98 -28.65 -9.97
C ILE A 342 9.48 -30.08 -10.01
N VAL A 343 9.26 -30.67 -8.84
CA VAL A 343 8.71 -32.04 -8.69
C VAL A 343 7.48 -31.93 -7.76
N ASP A 344 6.29 -32.06 -8.32
CA ASP A 344 5.01 -31.95 -7.60
C ASP A 344 3.98 -32.78 -8.39
N ASP A 345 3.14 -33.57 -7.75
CA ASP A 345 2.16 -34.44 -8.42
C ASP A 345 0.94 -33.65 -8.93
N SER A 346 0.63 -32.52 -8.30
CA SER A 346 -0.46 -31.59 -8.71
C SER A 346 -0.07 -30.79 -9.96
N GLU A 347 -0.81 -30.96 -11.05
CA GLU A 347 -0.62 -30.20 -12.29
C GLU A 347 -0.73 -28.68 -12.05
N VAL A 348 -1.69 -28.26 -11.23
CA VAL A 348 -1.93 -26.84 -10.89
C VAL A 348 -0.74 -26.24 -10.15
N ASN A 349 -0.18 -26.97 -9.19
CA ASN A 349 1.00 -26.52 -8.45
C ASN A 349 2.21 -26.39 -9.38
N ARG A 350 2.42 -27.39 -10.26
CA ARG A 350 3.51 -27.35 -11.26
C ARG A 350 3.41 -26.14 -12.16
N ASP A 351 2.23 -25.86 -12.72
CA ASP A 351 2.00 -24.71 -13.61
C ASP A 351 2.21 -23.39 -12.88
N LEU A 352 1.70 -23.28 -11.65
CA LEU A 352 1.90 -22.09 -10.83
C LEU A 352 3.39 -21.83 -10.56
N LEU A 353 4.11 -22.84 -10.08
CA LEU A 353 5.54 -22.74 -9.76
C LEU A 353 6.39 -22.47 -11.01
N LEU A 354 6.09 -23.13 -12.12
CA LEU A 354 6.78 -22.93 -13.39
C LEU A 354 6.68 -21.45 -13.82
N ARG A 355 5.49 -20.87 -13.75
CA ARG A 355 5.26 -19.48 -14.09
C ARG A 355 5.92 -18.52 -13.12
N MET A 356 5.80 -18.79 -11.81
CA MET A 356 6.47 -17.98 -10.77
C MET A 356 7.97 -17.86 -11.01
N LEU A 357 8.62 -18.97 -11.31
CA LEU A 357 10.06 -19.03 -11.57
C LEU A 357 10.46 -18.39 -12.90
N THR A 358 9.69 -18.64 -13.96
CA THR A 358 9.93 -18.03 -15.28
C THR A 358 9.84 -16.49 -15.22
N LEU A 359 8.85 -15.94 -14.50
CA LEU A 359 8.71 -14.48 -14.32
C LEU A 359 9.86 -13.87 -13.52
N LYS A 360 10.55 -14.66 -12.68
CA LYS A 360 11.76 -14.22 -11.98
C LYS A 360 13.05 -14.43 -12.78
N GLY A 361 12.94 -14.94 -14.00
CA GLY A 361 14.08 -15.14 -14.89
C GLY A 361 14.84 -16.43 -14.64
N TYR A 362 14.26 -17.41 -13.92
CA TYR A 362 14.81 -18.75 -13.77
C TYR A 362 14.47 -19.63 -14.99
N GLU A 363 15.37 -20.52 -15.37
CA GLU A 363 15.08 -21.57 -16.35
C GLU A 363 14.39 -22.74 -15.63
N ALA A 364 13.07 -22.74 -15.58
CA ALA A 364 12.29 -23.73 -14.84
C ALA A 364 11.76 -24.85 -15.72
N ARG A 365 11.75 -26.07 -15.17
CA ARG A 365 11.12 -27.27 -15.74
C ARG A 365 10.31 -27.96 -14.65
N ALA A 366 9.18 -28.57 -15.00
CA ALA A 366 8.34 -29.30 -14.05
C ALA A 366 8.10 -30.74 -14.48
N VAL A 367 8.03 -31.61 -13.49
CA VAL A 367 7.73 -33.06 -13.66
C VAL A 367 6.74 -33.51 -12.58
N SER A 368 5.94 -34.51 -12.89
CA SER A 368 4.81 -34.96 -12.07
C SER A 368 5.13 -36.08 -11.08
N SER A 369 6.34 -36.65 -11.11
CA SER A 369 6.69 -37.74 -10.21
C SER A 369 8.19 -37.81 -9.92
N ALA A 370 8.54 -38.56 -8.88
CA ALA A 370 9.92 -38.80 -8.50
C ALA A 370 10.70 -39.54 -9.59
N GLU A 371 10.07 -40.50 -10.29
CA GLU A 371 10.65 -41.22 -11.39
C GLU A 371 11.01 -40.33 -12.56
N ALA A 372 10.07 -39.42 -12.93
CA ALA A 372 10.29 -38.43 -13.99
C ALA A 372 11.41 -37.44 -13.63
N ALA A 373 11.55 -37.12 -12.33
CA ALA A 373 12.66 -36.31 -11.83
C ALA A 373 14.01 -37.01 -11.99
N LEU A 374 14.11 -38.29 -11.60
CA LEU A 374 15.32 -39.10 -11.79
C LEU A 374 15.70 -39.26 -13.26
N GLU A 375 14.73 -39.48 -14.16
CA GLU A 375 14.98 -39.52 -15.60
C GLU A 375 15.46 -38.16 -16.14
N SER A 376 14.90 -37.05 -15.63
CA SER A 376 15.34 -35.70 -16.03
C SER A 376 16.78 -35.43 -15.63
N LEU A 377 17.21 -35.89 -14.46
CA LEU A 377 18.60 -35.77 -13.96
C LEU A 377 19.62 -36.55 -14.80
N LYS A 378 19.22 -37.62 -15.47
CA LYS A 378 20.09 -38.35 -16.39
C LYS A 378 20.41 -37.58 -17.67
N VAL A 379 19.52 -36.66 -18.06
CA VAL A 379 19.60 -35.86 -19.31
C VAL A 379 20.21 -34.50 -19.10
N LYS A 380 19.84 -33.81 -18.00
CA LYS A 380 20.26 -32.43 -17.70
C LYS A 380 20.52 -32.25 -16.21
N SER A 381 21.58 -31.51 -15.87
CA SER A 381 21.79 -31.02 -14.50
C SER A 381 20.92 -29.80 -14.21
N PHE A 382 20.51 -29.67 -12.95
CA PHE A 382 19.78 -28.53 -12.44
C PHE A 382 20.55 -27.93 -11.25
N ASP A 383 20.48 -26.62 -11.12
CA ASP A 383 21.09 -25.92 -9.98
C ASP A 383 20.27 -26.13 -8.71
N ILE A 384 18.93 -26.15 -8.87
CA ILE A 384 17.98 -26.27 -7.79
C ILE A 384 16.90 -27.28 -8.14
N MET A 385 16.42 -28.02 -7.14
CA MET A 385 15.23 -28.85 -7.23
C MET A 385 14.23 -28.44 -6.14
N LEU A 386 13.01 -28.12 -6.53
CA LEU A 386 11.86 -27.90 -5.64
C LEU A 386 11.07 -29.19 -5.61
N ILE A 387 11.00 -29.86 -4.47
CA ILE A 387 10.42 -31.21 -4.36
C ILE A 387 9.26 -31.18 -3.36
N ASP A 388 8.07 -31.56 -3.79
CA ASP A 388 6.96 -31.82 -2.88
C ASP A 388 7.28 -32.99 -1.96
N CYS A 389 7.09 -32.80 -0.66
CA CYS A 389 7.32 -33.84 0.32
C CYS A 389 6.28 -34.97 0.23
N VAL A 390 5.05 -34.67 -0.21
CA VAL A 390 3.92 -35.59 -0.22
C VAL A 390 3.51 -35.86 -1.67
N MET A 391 3.96 -37.01 -2.22
CA MET A 391 3.63 -37.47 -3.57
C MET A 391 3.28 -38.94 -3.53
N PRO A 392 2.41 -39.43 -4.43
CA PRO A 392 2.11 -40.86 -4.55
C PRO A 392 3.33 -41.70 -5.00
N GLU A 393 3.33 -43.00 -4.73
CA GLU A 393 4.34 -43.99 -5.07
C GLU A 393 5.68 -43.74 -4.39
N MET A 394 6.42 -42.69 -4.74
CA MET A 394 7.68 -42.31 -4.12
C MET A 394 7.58 -40.89 -3.59
N ASP A 395 7.62 -40.75 -2.26
CA ASP A 395 7.56 -39.41 -1.60
C ASP A 395 8.85 -38.62 -1.82
N GLY A 396 8.77 -37.31 -1.55
CA GLY A 396 9.89 -36.36 -1.75
C GLY A 396 11.10 -36.70 -0.88
N TYR A 397 10.90 -37.32 0.28
CA TYR A 397 11.99 -37.69 1.17
C TYR A 397 12.79 -38.86 0.58
N ALA A 398 12.11 -39.88 0.04
CA ALA A 398 12.74 -41.00 -0.63
C ALA A 398 13.48 -40.57 -1.91
N LEU A 399 12.90 -39.65 -2.67
CA LEU A 399 13.54 -39.03 -3.83
C LEU A 399 14.84 -38.31 -3.43
N ALA A 400 14.80 -37.44 -2.41
CA ALA A 400 15.97 -36.71 -1.93
C ALA A 400 17.09 -37.67 -1.49
N GLN A 401 16.75 -38.74 -0.73
CA GLN A 401 17.71 -39.78 -0.32
C GLN A 401 18.36 -40.46 -1.50
N LYS A 402 17.60 -40.82 -2.55
CA LYS A 402 18.14 -41.43 -3.77
C LYS A 402 19.12 -40.51 -4.49
N ILE A 403 18.74 -39.22 -4.67
CA ILE A 403 19.63 -38.26 -5.31
C ILE A 403 20.94 -38.12 -4.52
N ARG A 404 20.88 -38.06 -3.19
CA ARG A 404 22.07 -37.96 -2.34
C ARG A 404 22.93 -39.24 -2.33
N ALA A 405 22.31 -40.43 -2.45
CA ALA A 405 23.03 -41.70 -2.54
C ALA A 405 23.76 -41.85 -3.87
N GLU A 406 23.19 -41.41 -4.99
CA GLU A 406 23.84 -41.44 -6.31
C GLU A 406 25.03 -40.47 -6.36
N ASP A 407 24.93 -39.27 -5.74
CA ASP A 407 26.04 -38.32 -5.59
C ASP A 407 27.27 -38.94 -4.90
N THR A 408 27.06 -39.79 -3.89
CA THR A 408 28.15 -40.46 -3.15
C THR A 408 28.79 -41.61 -3.90
N SER A 409 28.08 -42.25 -4.83
CA SER A 409 28.60 -43.34 -5.65
C SER A 409 29.48 -42.87 -6.79
N HIS A 410 29.22 -41.66 -7.33
CA HIS A 410 30.02 -41.06 -8.42
C HIS A 410 31.36 -40.47 -7.95
N GLN A 411 31.54 -40.17 -6.67
CA GLN A 411 32.81 -39.71 -6.11
C GLN A 411 33.92 -40.79 -6.09
N LYS A 412 33.61 -42.06 -6.36
CA LYS A 412 34.58 -43.17 -6.36
C LYS A 412 35.18 -43.56 -7.71
N GLY A 413 34.80 -42.90 -8.80
CA GLY A 413 35.34 -43.21 -10.12
C GLY A 413 35.08 -42.16 -11.18
N LEU A 414 36.11 -41.47 -11.63
CA LEU A 414 36.26 -40.56 -12.77
C LEU A 414 35.47 -39.24 -12.75
N GLN A 415 36.24 -38.17 -12.81
CA GLN A 415 36.00 -36.80 -13.31
C GLN A 415 34.73 -36.62 -14.17
N SER A 416 33.58 -36.36 -13.54
CA SER A 416 32.46 -35.63 -14.11
C SER A 416 31.76 -34.92 -12.95
N ALA A 417 32.34 -33.82 -12.49
CA ALA A 417 31.77 -32.99 -11.46
C ALA A 417 30.64 -32.12 -12.06
N LEU A 418 29.47 -32.72 -12.26
CA LEU A 418 28.25 -31.93 -12.35
C LEU A 418 27.99 -31.34 -10.98
N PRO A 419 27.73 -30.04 -10.87
CA PRO A 419 27.45 -29.44 -9.58
C PRO A 419 26.23 -30.07 -8.94
N ARG A 420 26.35 -30.42 -7.66
CA ARG A 420 25.28 -31.01 -6.85
C ARG A 420 24.09 -30.08 -6.79
N PRO A 421 22.84 -30.49 -7.14
CA PRO A 421 21.68 -29.66 -7.06
C PRO A 421 21.34 -29.31 -5.60
N VAL A 422 20.87 -28.09 -5.38
CA VAL A 422 20.24 -27.69 -4.12
C VAL A 422 18.87 -28.34 -4.06
N LEU A 423 18.58 -29.09 -3.00
CA LEU A 423 17.26 -29.69 -2.78
C LEU A 423 16.46 -28.83 -1.78
N ILE A 424 15.36 -28.27 -2.22
CA ILE A 424 14.42 -27.51 -1.39
C ILE A 424 13.15 -28.34 -1.25
N ALA A 425 12.83 -28.74 -0.01
CA ALA A 425 11.59 -29.42 0.31
C ALA A 425 10.41 -28.42 0.26
N MET A 426 9.29 -28.83 -0.28
CA MET A 426 8.01 -28.11 -0.20
C MET A 426 7.06 -28.95 0.67
N SER A 427 6.69 -28.43 1.86
CA SER A 427 5.82 -29.16 2.81
C SER A 427 4.73 -28.26 3.38
N PRO A 428 3.51 -28.77 3.66
CA PRO A 428 2.46 -28.04 4.37
C PRO A 428 2.78 -27.89 5.87
N ARG A 429 3.74 -28.67 6.41
CA ARG A 429 4.10 -28.65 7.84
C ARG A 429 5.28 -27.70 8.09
N HIS A 430 5.24 -27.05 9.27
CA HIS A 430 6.24 -26.05 9.69
C HIS A 430 6.83 -26.35 11.07
N ASP A 431 6.55 -27.54 11.60
CA ASP A 431 7.05 -27.95 12.91
C ASP A 431 8.52 -28.43 12.86
N GLN A 432 9.14 -28.49 14.03
CA GLN A 432 10.55 -28.86 14.14
C GLN A 432 10.79 -30.33 13.69
N GLU A 433 9.80 -31.20 13.88
CA GLU A 433 9.86 -32.59 13.46
C GLU A 433 9.99 -32.70 11.94
N GLU A 434 9.24 -31.89 11.19
CA GLU A 434 9.30 -31.81 9.75
C GLU A 434 10.66 -31.29 9.26
N ALA A 435 11.18 -30.24 9.88
CA ALA A 435 12.50 -29.72 9.54
C ALA A 435 13.61 -30.75 9.74
N GLU A 436 13.56 -31.51 10.87
CA GLU A 436 14.50 -32.58 11.11
C GLU A 436 14.36 -33.74 10.12
N ARG A 437 13.13 -34.07 9.70
CA ARG A 437 12.85 -35.10 8.71
C ARG A 437 13.42 -34.73 7.33
N CYS A 438 13.21 -33.47 6.91
CA CYS A 438 13.79 -32.93 5.68
C CYS A 438 15.32 -32.99 5.71
N ALA A 439 15.93 -32.52 6.79
CA ALA A 439 17.38 -32.52 6.95
C ALA A 439 17.96 -33.97 6.90
N LYS A 440 17.33 -34.94 7.58
CA LYS A 440 17.72 -36.38 7.53
C LYS A 440 17.56 -36.96 6.15
N ALA A 441 16.60 -36.53 5.35
CA ALA A 441 16.42 -36.97 3.97
C ALA A 441 17.45 -36.36 2.99
N GLY A 442 18.18 -35.30 3.42
CA GLY A 442 19.21 -34.67 2.63
C GLY A 442 18.76 -33.40 1.89
N PHE A 443 17.66 -32.78 2.28
CA PHE A 443 17.29 -31.48 1.80
C PHE A 443 18.21 -30.41 2.38
N ASP A 444 18.53 -29.41 1.57
CA ASP A 444 19.32 -28.25 1.96
C ASP A 444 18.44 -27.17 2.63
N SER A 445 17.14 -27.15 2.33
CA SER A 445 16.18 -26.19 2.88
C SER A 445 14.75 -26.70 2.83
N LEU A 446 13.87 -26.04 3.63
CA LEU A 446 12.43 -26.28 3.71
C LEU A 446 11.66 -25.03 3.35
N LEU A 447 10.74 -25.10 2.41
CA LEU A 447 9.79 -24.08 2.04
C LEU A 447 8.38 -24.52 2.45
N VAL A 448 7.77 -23.80 3.36
CA VAL A 448 6.46 -24.16 3.91
C VAL A 448 5.33 -23.68 3.00
N LYS A 449 4.50 -24.63 2.54
CA LYS A 449 3.29 -24.35 1.76
C LYS A 449 2.15 -23.82 2.68
N PRO A 450 1.40 -22.80 2.24
CA PRO A 450 1.55 -22.04 1.01
C PRO A 450 2.60 -20.93 1.13
N PHE A 451 3.38 -20.69 0.10
CA PHE A 451 4.43 -19.66 0.06
C PHE A 451 4.21 -18.64 -1.06
N THR A 452 4.81 -17.46 -0.92
CA THR A 452 4.77 -16.42 -1.95
C THR A 452 5.93 -16.55 -2.92
N MET A 453 5.76 -15.95 -4.12
CA MET A 453 6.85 -15.76 -5.06
C MET A 453 8.09 -15.09 -4.42
N THR A 454 7.85 -14.09 -3.57
CA THR A 454 8.94 -13.40 -2.86
C THR A 454 9.66 -14.33 -1.89
N ALA A 455 8.92 -15.16 -1.13
CA ALA A 455 9.53 -16.13 -0.22
C ALA A 455 10.32 -17.19 -0.98
N LEU A 456 9.80 -17.70 -2.11
CA LEU A 456 10.49 -18.63 -2.99
C LEU A 456 11.78 -18.02 -3.55
N ASP A 457 11.71 -16.81 -4.11
CA ASP A 457 12.86 -16.12 -4.69
C ASP A 457 13.94 -15.79 -3.63
N GLN A 458 13.52 -15.32 -2.44
CA GLN A 458 14.43 -15.07 -1.32
C GLN A 458 15.14 -16.34 -0.86
N GLN A 459 14.40 -17.45 -0.73
CA GLN A 459 14.98 -18.73 -0.31
C GLN A 459 16.01 -19.22 -1.33
N ILE A 460 15.69 -19.12 -2.62
CA ILE A 460 16.61 -19.48 -3.71
C ILE A 460 17.90 -18.63 -3.64
N ARG A 461 17.77 -17.33 -3.50
CA ARG A 461 18.92 -16.40 -3.43
C ARG A 461 19.78 -16.65 -2.21
N LEU A 462 19.19 -16.78 -1.02
CA LEU A 462 19.92 -17.05 0.22
C LEU A 462 20.80 -18.30 0.11
N ILE A 463 20.26 -19.37 -0.46
CA ILE A 463 21.00 -20.64 -0.60
C ILE A 463 22.12 -20.53 -1.65
N LEU A 464 21.89 -19.78 -2.72
CA LEU A 464 22.90 -19.59 -3.77
C LEU A 464 24.04 -18.69 -3.30
N ASP A 465 23.74 -17.66 -2.49
CA ASP A 465 24.75 -16.77 -1.92
C ASP A 465 25.62 -17.50 -0.90
N ASP A 466 25.02 -18.38 -0.08
CA ASP A 466 25.75 -19.21 0.89
C ASP A 466 26.72 -20.19 0.19
N LYS A 467 26.32 -20.77 -0.97
CA LYS A 467 27.19 -21.63 -1.79
C LYS A 467 28.27 -20.89 -2.58
N ARG A 468 28.18 -19.57 -2.76
CA ARG A 468 29.23 -18.76 -3.41
C ARG A 468 30.33 -18.31 -2.47
N ILE A 469 30.08 -18.39 -1.16
CA ILE A 469 31.00 -17.94 -0.10
C ILE A 469 31.78 -19.12 0.52
N GLY A 470 31.38 -20.36 0.32
CA GLY A 470 32.03 -21.61 0.79
C GLY A 470 32.70 -22.38 -0.34
#